data_72bcb267c2525f71e5957b4a25febc06
#
_entry.id   72bcb267c2525f71e5957b4a25febc06
#
_cell.length_a   1.000
_cell.length_b   1.000
_cell.length_c   1.000
_cell.angle_alpha   90.00
_cell.angle_beta   90.00
_cell.angle_gamma   90.00
#
_symmetry.space_group_name_H-M   'P 1'
#
loop_
_entity.id
_entity.type
_entity.pdbx_description
1 polymer ?
#
loop_
_entity_poly.entity_id
_entity_poly.type
_entity_poly.pdbx_seq_one_letter_code
_entity_poly.pdbx_strand_id
1 'polypeptide(L)'
;MIVVAGLKAATPIVVPMLMAIFLSIISIAPLQWLQRHGLPLWLSMTLIFAILITTLVIVGSTLGASITQLTATLPGYETQLVDLIDRSAMWISSQGIDIPAGGIVGLIDPEAAAKFFGRVVSGFGGLIADSMLILFTVLFILVESTTIPSKLRSFLKNPNDTLLNLSGFMDGVTQYLVIKGLMSLITGALITIYLLMLDINFALLWGALAFFMNFVPYIGSIIA
;
A
#
# COMPACT_ATOMS: atom_id res chain seq x y z
N MET A 1 -23.66 12.75 -8.12
CA MET A 1 -23.10 13.71 -7.13
C MET A 1 -23.25 13.20 -5.69
N ILE A 2 -24.47 12.87 -5.19
CA ILE A 2 -24.71 12.46 -3.78
C ILE A 2 -23.94 11.19 -3.40
N VAL A 3 -23.94 10.15 -4.26
CA VAL A 3 -23.21 8.88 -4.02
C VAL A 3 -21.70 9.11 -3.91
N VAL A 4 -21.14 9.93 -4.81
CA VAL A 4 -19.69 10.24 -4.79
C VAL A 4 -19.32 11.06 -3.54
N ALA A 5 -20.16 12.02 -3.14
CA ALA A 5 -19.97 12.78 -1.92
C ALA A 5 -20.07 11.88 -0.67
N GLY A 6 -21.03 10.96 -0.65
CA GLY A 6 -21.18 9.97 0.41
C GLY A 6 -19.98 9.02 0.51
N LEU A 7 -19.49 8.48 -0.61
CA LEU A 7 -18.28 7.66 -0.65
C LEU A 7 -17.04 8.42 -0.17
N LYS A 8 -16.88 9.67 -0.58
CA LYS A 8 -15.78 10.54 -0.13
C LYS A 8 -15.84 10.81 1.38
N ALA A 9 -17.03 11.03 1.92
CA ALA A 9 -17.22 11.22 3.36
C ALA A 9 -16.97 9.92 4.16
N ALA A 10 -17.25 8.76 3.58
CA ALA A 10 -17.04 7.46 4.20
C ALA A 10 -15.60 6.94 4.04
N THR A 11 -14.75 7.54 3.20
CA THR A 11 -13.37 7.11 2.93
C THR A 11 -12.55 6.83 4.20
N PRO A 12 -12.59 7.67 5.26
CA PRO A 12 -11.80 7.43 6.48
C PRO A 12 -12.16 6.12 7.22
N ILE A 13 -13.36 5.60 7.00
CA ILE A 13 -13.80 4.33 7.61
C ILE A 13 -13.65 3.17 6.63
N VAL A 14 -14.02 3.41 5.38
CA VAL A 14 -14.03 2.36 4.33
C VAL A 14 -12.62 1.88 4.00
N VAL A 15 -11.63 2.78 3.92
CA VAL A 15 -10.26 2.40 3.57
C VAL A 15 -9.62 1.51 4.65
N PRO A 16 -9.61 1.87 5.94
CA PRO A 16 -9.11 0.97 6.99
C PRO A 16 -9.85 -0.37 7.04
N MET A 17 -11.17 -0.35 6.83
CA MET A 17 -11.96 -1.59 6.82
C MET A 17 -11.60 -2.52 5.65
N LEU A 18 -11.44 -1.97 4.45
CA LEU A 18 -10.99 -2.74 3.28
C LEU A 18 -9.57 -3.29 3.48
N MET A 19 -8.66 -2.50 4.05
CA MET A 19 -7.31 -2.94 4.41
C MET A 19 -7.34 -4.07 5.46
N ALA A 20 -8.22 -3.97 6.46
CA ALA A 20 -8.37 -5.01 7.46
C ALA A 20 -8.91 -6.31 6.87
N ILE A 21 -9.92 -6.24 5.99
CA ILE A 21 -10.45 -7.41 5.27
C ILE A 21 -9.34 -8.05 4.44
N PHE A 22 -8.59 -7.26 3.70
CA PHE A 22 -7.48 -7.73 2.88
C PHE A 22 -6.39 -8.44 3.70
N LEU A 23 -5.90 -7.80 4.77
CA LEU A 23 -4.92 -8.39 5.67
C LEU A 23 -5.44 -9.67 6.34
N SER A 24 -6.74 -9.70 6.70
CA SER A 24 -7.36 -10.89 7.27
C SER A 24 -7.37 -12.05 6.28
N ILE A 25 -7.75 -11.82 5.02
CA ILE A 25 -7.78 -12.86 3.98
C ILE A 25 -6.38 -13.42 3.74
N ILE A 26 -5.36 -12.56 3.64
CA ILE A 26 -3.96 -13.02 3.52
C ILE A 26 -3.52 -13.81 4.76
N SER A 27 -3.95 -13.39 5.95
CA SER A 27 -3.57 -14.02 7.21
C SER A 27 -4.26 -15.38 7.45
N ILE A 28 -5.37 -15.67 6.78
CA ILE A 28 -6.05 -16.96 6.87
C ILE A 28 -5.15 -18.12 6.37
N ALA A 29 -4.41 -17.92 5.29
CA ALA A 29 -3.55 -18.96 4.73
C ALA A 29 -2.44 -19.40 5.71
N PRO A 30 -1.60 -18.50 6.27
CA PRO A 30 -0.61 -18.88 7.27
C PRO A 30 -1.25 -19.36 8.59
N LEU A 31 -2.41 -18.84 8.97
CA LEU A 31 -3.16 -19.32 10.15
C LEU A 31 -3.54 -20.79 10.00
N GLN A 32 -4.13 -21.17 8.89
CA GLN A 32 -4.49 -22.56 8.59
C GLN A 32 -3.26 -23.46 8.49
N TRP A 33 -2.17 -22.95 7.92
CA TRP A 33 -0.91 -23.69 7.81
C TRP A 33 -0.34 -24.02 9.22
N LEU A 34 -0.32 -23.04 10.15
CA LEU A 34 0.12 -23.26 11.52
C LEU A 34 -0.75 -24.30 12.24
N GLN A 35 -2.08 -24.22 12.08
CA GLN A 35 -3.00 -25.16 12.70
C GLN A 35 -2.82 -26.60 12.16
N ARG A 36 -2.57 -26.75 10.86
CA ARG A 36 -2.26 -28.05 10.25
C ARG A 36 -0.98 -28.68 10.79
N HIS A 37 -0.04 -27.87 11.30
CA HIS A 37 1.20 -28.33 11.97
C HIS A 37 1.03 -28.57 13.46
N GLY A 38 -0.21 -28.60 13.95
CA GLY A 38 -0.55 -28.96 15.34
C GLY A 38 -0.55 -27.80 16.33
N LEU A 39 -0.38 -26.55 15.89
CA LEU A 39 -0.49 -25.43 16.81
C LEU A 39 -1.95 -25.16 17.19
N PRO A 40 -2.27 -24.95 18.47
CA PRO A 40 -3.60 -24.58 18.89
C PRO A 40 -4.01 -23.21 18.32
N LEU A 41 -5.31 -23.01 18.10
CA LEU A 41 -5.86 -21.81 17.48
C LEU A 41 -5.35 -20.51 18.12
N TRP A 42 -5.40 -20.44 19.46
CA TRP A 42 -4.99 -19.24 20.18
C TRP A 42 -3.51 -18.87 19.96
N LEU A 43 -2.62 -19.88 19.92
CA LEU A 43 -1.19 -19.64 19.68
C LEU A 43 -0.92 -19.23 18.22
N SER A 44 -1.61 -19.86 17.27
CA SER A 44 -1.54 -19.48 15.85
C SER A 44 -2.00 -18.03 15.62
N MET A 45 -3.09 -17.63 16.26
CA MET A 45 -3.58 -16.24 16.18
C MET A 45 -2.60 -15.25 16.80
N THR A 46 -2.09 -15.56 18.00
CA THR A 46 -1.09 -14.70 18.67
C THR A 46 0.17 -14.54 17.81
N LEU A 47 0.63 -15.61 17.18
CA LEU A 47 1.82 -15.57 16.32
C LEU A 47 1.58 -14.71 15.07
N ILE A 48 0.44 -14.90 14.38
CA ILE A 48 0.07 -14.09 13.22
C ILE A 48 -0.04 -12.62 13.61
N PHE A 49 -0.69 -12.33 14.73
CA PHE A 49 -0.86 -10.96 15.21
C PHE A 49 0.49 -10.32 15.59
N ALA A 50 1.38 -11.06 16.22
CA ALA A 50 2.74 -10.61 16.52
C ALA A 50 3.53 -10.32 15.24
N ILE A 51 3.41 -11.15 14.20
CA ILE A 51 4.04 -10.92 12.88
C ILE A 51 3.47 -9.65 12.25
N LEU A 52 2.15 -9.45 12.26
CA LEU A 52 1.52 -8.24 11.71
C LEU A 52 1.99 -6.98 12.42
N ILE A 53 2.01 -6.98 13.77
CA ILE A 53 2.51 -5.85 14.55
C ILE A 53 3.98 -5.57 14.25
N THR A 54 4.82 -6.60 14.25
CA THR A 54 6.25 -6.46 13.97
C THR A 54 6.47 -5.88 12.57
N THR A 55 5.77 -6.41 11.57
CA THR A 55 5.83 -5.89 10.20
C THR A 55 5.38 -4.41 10.15
N LEU A 56 4.29 -4.08 10.81
CA LEU A 56 3.78 -2.71 10.88
C LEU A 56 4.78 -1.76 11.52
N VAL A 57 5.40 -2.17 12.64
CA VAL A 57 6.40 -1.35 13.35
C VAL A 57 7.65 -1.15 12.47
N ILE A 58 8.17 -2.20 11.85
CA ILE A 58 9.34 -2.10 10.97
C ILE A 58 9.02 -1.21 9.77
N VAL A 59 7.95 -1.49 9.04
CA VAL A 59 7.56 -0.72 7.86
C VAL A 59 7.21 0.72 8.24
N GLY A 60 6.43 0.91 9.30
CA GLY A 60 6.02 2.22 9.77
C GLY A 60 7.18 3.09 10.22
N SER A 61 8.15 2.55 10.97
CA SER A 61 9.32 3.29 11.42
C SER A 61 10.25 3.66 10.27
N THR A 62 10.49 2.74 9.35
CA THR A 62 11.37 2.99 8.19
C THR A 62 10.74 3.95 7.18
N LEU A 63 9.45 3.82 6.90
CA LEU A 63 8.74 4.77 6.04
C LEU A 63 8.63 6.14 6.72
N GLY A 64 8.32 6.19 8.01
CA GLY A 64 8.26 7.43 8.77
C GLY A 64 9.58 8.19 8.76
N ALA A 65 10.70 7.50 8.96
CA ALA A 65 12.04 8.09 8.84
C ALA A 65 12.31 8.63 7.43
N SER A 66 11.99 7.84 6.40
CA SER A 66 12.16 8.24 4.99
C SER A 66 11.32 9.47 4.63
N ILE A 67 10.10 9.53 5.14
CA ILE A 67 9.17 10.65 4.96
C ILE A 67 9.73 11.93 5.61
N THR A 68 10.17 11.84 6.86
CA THR A 68 10.74 12.99 7.59
C THR A 68 11.98 13.50 6.87
N GLN A 69 12.84 12.61 6.42
CA GLN A 69 14.03 12.99 5.67
C GLN A 69 13.69 13.61 4.31
N LEU A 70 12.72 13.06 3.58
CA LEU A 70 12.26 13.62 2.30
C LEU A 70 11.73 15.04 2.48
N THR A 71 10.86 15.27 3.46
CA THR A 71 10.29 16.60 3.71
C THR A 71 11.37 17.63 4.11
N ALA A 72 12.41 17.21 4.81
CA ALA A 72 13.53 18.08 5.17
C ALA A 72 14.41 18.42 3.96
N THR A 73 14.52 17.54 2.97
CA THR A 73 15.39 17.73 1.79
C THR A 73 14.66 18.32 0.58
N LEU A 74 13.33 18.30 0.55
CA LEU A 74 12.51 18.85 -0.55
C LEU A 74 12.91 20.27 -0.97
N PRO A 75 13.13 21.26 -0.04
CA PRO A 75 13.55 22.61 -0.43
C PRO A 75 14.88 22.64 -1.18
N GLY A 76 15.79 21.71 -0.85
CA GLY A 76 17.07 21.59 -1.54
C GLY A 76 16.94 21.03 -2.95
N TYR A 77 15.97 20.17 -3.20
CA TYR A 77 15.70 19.65 -4.55
C TYR A 77 15.07 20.71 -5.47
N GLU A 78 14.23 21.61 -4.94
CA GLU A 78 13.66 22.71 -5.73
C GLU A 78 14.77 23.60 -6.28
N THR A 79 15.74 23.99 -5.46
CA THR A 79 16.87 24.83 -5.89
C THR A 79 17.76 24.13 -6.90
N GLN A 80 18.00 22.82 -6.73
CA GLN A 80 18.78 22.01 -7.68
C GLN A 80 18.06 21.85 -9.04
N LEU A 81 16.73 21.64 -9.01
CA LEU A 81 15.93 21.56 -10.23
C LEU A 81 15.97 22.87 -11.02
N VAL A 82 15.78 24.01 -10.35
CA VAL A 82 15.88 25.33 -10.99
C VAL A 82 17.26 25.53 -11.60
N ASP A 83 18.34 25.23 -10.86
CA ASP A 83 19.70 25.35 -11.37
C ASP A 83 19.98 24.42 -12.58
N LEU A 84 19.48 23.20 -12.57
CA LEU A 84 19.59 22.27 -13.70
C LEU A 84 18.80 22.76 -14.91
N ILE A 85 17.61 23.31 -14.72
CA ILE A 85 16.78 23.86 -15.79
C ILE A 85 17.47 25.09 -16.38
N ASP A 86 17.98 25.99 -15.57
CA ASP A 86 18.68 27.19 -16.02
C ASP A 86 19.96 26.83 -16.80
N ARG A 87 20.75 25.86 -16.32
CA ARG A 87 21.93 25.35 -17.05
C ARG A 87 21.56 24.71 -18.39
N SER A 88 20.51 23.90 -18.41
CA SER A 88 20.05 23.27 -19.64
C SER A 88 19.50 24.30 -20.64
N ALA A 89 18.76 25.31 -20.17
CA ALA A 89 18.28 26.42 -21.01
C ALA A 89 19.43 27.23 -21.61
N MET A 90 20.47 27.56 -20.79
CA MET A 90 21.69 28.23 -21.26
C MET A 90 22.42 27.39 -22.32
N TRP A 91 22.55 26.08 -22.10
CA TRP A 91 23.19 25.20 -23.07
C TRP A 91 22.43 25.13 -24.40
N ILE A 92 21.10 25.04 -24.39
CA ILE A 92 20.26 24.99 -25.58
C ILE A 92 20.28 26.34 -26.32
N SER A 93 20.26 27.47 -25.57
CA SER A 93 20.38 28.81 -26.19
C SER A 93 21.74 29.00 -26.88
N SER A 94 22.80 28.38 -26.34
CA SER A 94 24.12 28.41 -27.00
C SER A 94 24.16 27.66 -28.33
N GLN A 95 23.20 26.77 -28.61
CA GLN A 95 23.01 26.06 -29.88
C GLN A 95 22.10 26.81 -30.86
N GLY A 96 21.72 28.06 -30.54
CA GLY A 96 20.91 28.92 -31.43
C GLY A 96 19.39 28.65 -31.34
N ILE A 97 18.94 27.90 -30.35
CA ILE A 97 17.53 27.66 -30.08
C ILE A 97 17.08 28.60 -28.99
N ASP A 98 16.32 29.62 -29.34
CA ASP A 98 15.81 30.62 -28.40
C ASP A 98 14.62 30.02 -27.64
N ILE A 99 14.83 29.55 -26.41
CA ILE A 99 13.78 29.07 -25.55
C ILE A 99 13.32 30.25 -24.69
N PRO A 100 12.04 30.62 -24.70
CA PRO A 100 11.55 31.70 -23.87
C PRO A 100 11.88 31.41 -22.40
N ALA A 101 12.39 32.42 -21.68
CA ALA A 101 12.68 32.33 -20.24
C ALA A 101 11.38 31.83 -19.52
N GLY A 102 11.43 30.66 -18.94
CA GLY A 102 10.27 30.02 -18.31
C GLY A 102 9.58 28.91 -19.15
N GLY A 103 9.95 28.70 -20.41
CA GLY A 103 9.28 27.69 -21.26
C GLY A 103 9.44 26.26 -20.79
N ILE A 104 10.58 25.89 -20.22
CA ILE A 104 10.80 24.56 -19.62
C ILE A 104 10.32 24.53 -18.17
N VAL A 105 10.53 25.62 -17.42
CA VAL A 105 10.06 25.75 -16.01
C VAL A 105 8.53 25.71 -15.96
N GLY A 106 7.82 26.26 -16.96
CA GLY A 106 6.36 26.21 -17.03
C GLY A 106 5.78 24.83 -17.35
N LEU A 107 6.58 23.89 -17.87
CA LEU A 107 6.17 22.50 -18.13
C LEU A 107 6.36 21.58 -16.90
N ILE A 108 7.26 21.95 -15.99
CA ILE A 108 7.51 21.23 -14.75
C ILE A 108 7.09 22.18 -13.64
N ASP A 109 5.96 21.92 -13.03
CA ASP A 109 5.50 22.65 -11.84
C ASP A 109 6.09 21.97 -10.57
N PRO A 110 7.19 22.52 -9.99
CA PRO A 110 7.81 21.94 -8.79
C PRO A 110 6.84 21.92 -7.60
N GLU A 111 5.92 22.91 -7.54
CA GLU A 111 4.92 22.99 -6.49
C GLU A 111 3.87 21.89 -6.64
N ALA A 112 3.46 21.55 -7.86
CA ALA A 112 2.56 20.43 -8.13
C ALA A 112 3.21 19.09 -7.75
N ALA A 113 4.49 18.91 -8.07
CA ALA A 113 5.27 17.73 -7.66
C ALA A 113 5.35 17.65 -6.12
N ALA A 114 5.74 18.73 -5.44
CA ALA A 114 5.80 18.78 -3.98
C ALA A 114 4.44 18.50 -3.33
N LYS A 115 3.35 19.04 -3.87
CA LYS A 115 1.97 18.77 -3.42
C LYS A 115 1.56 17.31 -3.65
N PHE A 116 1.98 16.71 -4.77
CA PHE A 116 1.74 15.30 -5.04
C PHE A 116 2.46 14.41 -4.01
N PHE A 117 3.76 14.63 -3.82
CA PHE A 117 4.53 13.90 -2.81
C PHE A 117 3.99 14.13 -1.40
N GLY A 118 3.63 15.35 -1.04
CA GLY A 118 3.00 15.66 0.24
C GLY A 118 1.71 14.88 0.47
N ARG A 119 0.88 14.69 -0.56
CA ARG A 119 -0.35 13.86 -0.48
C ARG A 119 -0.04 12.38 -0.31
N VAL A 120 0.94 11.85 -1.03
CA VAL A 120 1.39 10.46 -0.90
C VAL A 120 1.90 10.20 0.52
N VAL A 121 2.78 11.06 1.00
CA VAL A 121 3.34 11.04 2.36
C VAL A 121 2.24 11.10 3.42
N SER A 122 1.32 12.02 3.28
CA SER A 122 0.17 12.17 4.18
C SER A 122 -0.74 10.94 4.17
N GLY A 123 -0.90 10.29 3.01
CA GLY A 123 -1.64 9.03 2.89
C GLY A 123 -1.00 7.89 3.68
N PHE A 124 0.32 7.73 3.61
CA PHE A 124 1.05 6.75 4.44
C PHE A 124 0.96 7.08 5.93
N GLY A 125 1.08 8.35 6.31
CA GLY A 125 0.90 8.80 7.69
C GLY A 125 -0.50 8.46 8.24
N GLY A 126 -1.54 8.62 7.42
CA GLY A 126 -2.90 8.21 7.75
C GLY A 126 -3.02 6.69 7.99
N LEU A 127 -2.44 5.86 7.11
CA LEU A 127 -2.45 4.40 7.29
C LEU A 127 -1.75 3.96 8.59
N ILE A 128 -0.67 4.63 8.98
CA ILE A 128 0.00 4.35 10.26
C ILE A 128 -0.89 4.77 11.45
N ALA A 129 -1.54 5.91 11.36
CA ALA A 129 -2.48 6.38 12.40
C ALA A 129 -3.66 5.42 12.57
N ASP A 130 -4.22 4.91 11.45
CA ASP A 130 -5.35 3.98 11.44
C ASP A 130 -4.94 2.52 11.73
N SER A 131 -3.65 2.23 11.85
CA SER A 131 -3.12 0.87 12.00
C SER A 131 -3.71 0.12 13.20
N MET A 132 -3.97 0.81 14.31
CA MET A 132 -4.58 0.21 15.49
C MET A 132 -6.01 -0.29 15.18
N LEU A 133 -6.80 0.53 14.49
CA LEU A 133 -8.15 0.17 14.05
C LEU A 133 -8.11 -0.99 13.05
N ILE A 134 -7.17 -0.97 12.11
CA ILE A 134 -6.96 -2.04 11.14
C ILE A 134 -6.62 -3.34 11.87
N LEU A 135 -5.64 -3.34 12.79
CA LEU A 135 -5.22 -4.52 13.53
C LEU A 135 -6.35 -5.10 14.41
N PHE A 136 -7.09 -4.26 15.11
CA PHE A 136 -8.27 -4.73 15.85
C PHE A 136 -9.30 -5.37 14.94
N THR A 137 -9.59 -4.74 13.81
CA THR A 137 -10.55 -5.28 12.84
C THR A 137 -10.06 -6.60 12.27
N VAL A 138 -8.75 -6.74 11.94
CA VAL A 138 -8.14 -8.00 11.51
C VAL A 138 -8.33 -9.09 12.57
N LEU A 139 -8.05 -8.76 13.84
CA LEU A 139 -8.23 -9.72 14.94
C LEU A 139 -9.67 -10.22 15.02
N PHE A 140 -10.64 -9.30 14.98
CA PHE A 140 -12.06 -9.67 15.01
C PHE A 140 -12.46 -10.53 13.81
N ILE A 141 -12.02 -10.19 12.60
CA ILE A 141 -12.32 -10.97 11.40
C ILE A 141 -11.68 -12.36 11.49
N LEU A 142 -10.44 -12.48 11.97
CA LEU A 142 -9.77 -13.79 12.11
C LEU A 142 -10.45 -14.66 13.16
N VAL A 143 -10.84 -14.10 14.29
CA VAL A 143 -11.62 -14.83 15.32
C VAL A 143 -12.96 -15.27 14.74
N GLU A 144 -13.69 -14.37 14.09
CA GLU A 144 -15.00 -14.65 13.52
C GLU A 144 -14.93 -15.65 12.37
N SER A 145 -13.85 -15.62 11.57
CA SER A 145 -13.68 -16.54 10.41
C SER A 145 -13.69 -18.01 10.84
N THR A 146 -13.31 -18.32 12.07
CA THR A 146 -13.33 -19.69 12.61
C THR A 146 -14.75 -20.17 12.97
N THR A 147 -15.66 -19.24 13.27
CA THR A 147 -17.05 -19.53 13.69
C THR A 147 -18.06 -19.39 12.56
N ILE A 148 -17.75 -18.68 11.48
CA ILE A 148 -18.63 -18.49 10.33
C ILE A 148 -19.17 -19.81 9.76
N PRO A 149 -18.36 -20.86 9.50
CA PRO A 149 -18.89 -22.11 8.93
C PRO A 149 -19.95 -22.79 9.79
N SER A 150 -19.77 -22.76 11.11
CA SER A 150 -20.73 -23.36 12.05
C SER A 150 -22.04 -22.55 12.13
N LYS A 151 -21.95 -21.23 12.15
CA LYS A 151 -23.12 -20.35 12.14
C LYS A 151 -23.90 -20.48 10.83
N LEU A 152 -23.22 -20.50 9.67
CA LEU A 152 -23.87 -20.64 8.37
C LEU A 152 -24.65 -21.96 8.26
N ARG A 153 -24.10 -23.06 8.79
CA ARG A 153 -24.82 -24.36 8.81
C ARG A 153 -26.13 -24.31 9.57
N SER A 154 -26.25 -23.48 10.58
CA SER A 154 -27.49 -23.39 11.39
C SER A 154 -28.59 -22.54 10.70
N PHE A 155 -28.24 -21.68 9.75
CA PHE A 155 -29.19 -20.77 9.09
C PHE A 155 -29.61 -21.22 7.68
N LEU A 156 -28.84 -22.10 7.03
CA LEU A 156 -29.09 -22.49 5.64
C LEU A 156 -29.98 -23.71 5.55
N LYS A 157 -30.98 -23.68 4.63
CA LYS A 157 -31.88 -24.81 4.32
C LYS A 157 -31.13 -25.99 3.65
N ASN A 158 -30.14 -25.67 2.77
CA ASN A 158 -29.24 -26.62 2.12
C ASN A 158 -27.78 -26.24 2.40
N PRO A 159 -27.25 -26.58 3.60
CA PRO A 159 -25.94 -26.08 4.02
C PRO A 159 -24.80 -26.63 3.16
N ASN A 160 -24.89 -27.86 2.64
CA ASN A 160 -23.78 -28.50 1.94
C ASN A 160 -23.44 -27.82 0.61
N ASP A 161 -24.42 -27.60 -0.26
CA ASP A 161 -24.17 -27.00 -1.58
C ASP A 161 -23.80 -25.54 -1.49
N THR A 162 -24.43 -24.78 -0.59
CA THR A 162 -24.14 -23.36 -0.39
C THR A 162 -22.76 -23.16 0.22
N LEU A 163 -22.38 -24.01 1.20
CA LEU A 163 -21.05 -23.94 1.82
C LEU A 163 -19.94 -24.36 0.86
N LEU A 164 -20.17 -25.36 0.00
CA LEU A 164 -19.20 -25.77 -1.03
C LEU A 164 -18.96 -24.65 -2.04
N ASN A 165 -20.03 -24.02 -2.53
CA ASN A 165 -19.92 -22.90 -3.47
C ASN A 165 -19.24 -21.68 -2.82
N LEU A 166 -19.58 -21.36 -1.57
CA LEU A 166 -18.99 -20.25 -0.85
C LEU A 166 -17.51 -20.52 -0.52
N SER A 167 -17.16 -21.74 -0.10
CA SER A 167 -15.76 -22.09 0.17
C SER A 167 -14.92 -22.02 -1.10
N GLY A 168 -15.40 -22.55 -2.23
CA GLY A 168 -14.69 -22.47 -3.50
C GLY A 168 -14.47 -21.02 -3.96
N PHE A 169 -15.47 -20.14 -3.78
CA PHE A 169 -15.30 -18.71 -4.05
C PHE A 169 -14.27 -18.06 -3.12
N MET A 170 -14.36 -18.32 -1.82
CA MET A 170 -13.42 -17.77 -0.83
C MET A 170 -11.99 -18.27 -1.05
N ASP A 171 -11.82 -19.55 -1.41
CA ASP A 171 -10.51 -20.12 -1.74
C ASP A 171 -9.90 -19.43 -2.97
N GLY A 172 -10.70 -19.21 -4.02
CA GLY A 172 -10.27 -18.48 -5.21
C GLY A 172 -9.84 -17.04 -4.91
N VAL A 173 -10.64 -16.31 -4.13
CA VAL A 173 -10.32 -14.94 -3.70
C VAL A 173 -9.04 -14.93 -2.84
N THR A 174 -8.93 -15.83 -1.88
CA THR A 174 -7.76 -15.94 -1.02
C THR A 174 -6.50 -16.24 -1.83
N GLN A 175 -6.56 -17.21 -2.75
CA GLN A 175 -5.43 -17.56 -3.61
C GLN A 175 -5.01 -16.38 -4.49
N TYR A 176 -5.97 -15.68 -5.10
CA TYR A 176 -5.69 -14.48 -5.90
C TYR A 176 -4.99 -13.39 -5.07
N LEU A 177 -5.52 -13.07 -3.89
CA LEU A 177 -4.97 -12.02 -3.04
C LEU A 177 -3.59 -12.36 -2.48
N VAL A 178 -3.35 -13.63 -2.11
CA VAL A 178 -2.03 -14.09 -1.66
C VAL A 178 -1.00 -14.00 -2.80
N ILE A 179 -1.35 -14.49 -4.00
CA ILE A 179 -0.45 -14.41 -5.16
C ILE A 179 -0.19 -12.94 -5.52
N LYS A 180 -1.23 -12.11 -5.58
CA LYS A 180 -1.11 -10.69 -5.91
C LYS A 180 -0.27 -9.95 -4.87
N GLY A 181 -0.50 -10.22 -3.58
CA GLY A 181 0.29 -9.65 -2.49
C GLY A 181 1.76 -10.04 -2.58
N LEU A 182 2.05 -11.32 -2.83
CA LEU A 182 3.42 -11.82 -3.01
C LEU A 182 4.11 -11.17 -4.21
N MET A 183 3.44 -11.10 -5.36
CA MET A 183 3.99 -10.47 -6.56
C MET A 183 4.24 -8.97 -6.35
N SER A 184 3.33 -8.27 -5.64
CA SER A 184 3.52 -6.87 -5.27
C SER A 184 4.71 -6.69 -4.33
N LEU A 185 4.89 -7.61 -3.37
CA LEU A 185 6.03 -7.59 -2.45
C LEU A 185 7.35 -7.79 -3.20
N ILE A 186 7.40 -8.76 -4.12
CA ILE A 186 8.56 -8.99 -4.97
C ILE A 186 8.88 -7.75 -5.81
N THR A 187 7.87 -7.13 -6.43
CA THR A 187 8.03 -5.91 -7.22
C THR A 187 8.60 -4.77 -6.37
N GLY A 188 8.01 -4.52 -5.20
CA GLY A 188 8.49 -3.49 -4.27
C GLY A 188 9.92 -3.74 -3.79
N ALA A 189 10.24 -4.99 -3.45
CA ALA A 189 11.59 -5.38 -3.02
C ALA A 189 12.62 -5.21 -4.16
N LEU A 190 12.31 -5.65 -5.38
CA LEU A 190 13.20 -5.48 -6.53
C LEU A 190 13.47 -4.01 -6.84
N ILE A 191 12.44 -3.16 -6.81
CA ILE A 191 12.60 -1.73 -7.02
C ILE A 191 13.44 -1.11 -5.89
N THR A 192 13.20 -1.49 -4.62
CA THR A 192 14.03 -1.02 -3.50
C THR A 192 15.49 -1.40 -3.69
N ILE A 193 15.78 -2.66 -3.99
CA ILE A 193 17.15 -3.14 -4.20
C ILE A 193 17.81 -2.41 -5.39
N TYR A 194 17.10 -2.27 -6.49
CA TYR A 194 17.60 -1.58 -7.69
C TYR A 194 17.95 -0.12 -7.39
N LEU A 195 17.09 0.61 -6.68
CA LEU A 195 17.33 2.00 -6.31
C LEU A 195 18.48 2.14 -5.29
N LEU A 196 18.63 1.18 -4.36
CA LEU A 196 19.77 1.14 -3.43
C LEU A 196 21.08 0.92 -4.18
N MET A 197 21.10 0.08 -5.23
CA MET A 197 22.29 -0.14 -6.06
C MET A 197 22.71 1.11 -6.86
N LEU A 198 21.75 2.00 -7.13
CA LEU A 198 21.99 3.28 -7.81
C LEU A 198 22.25 4.45 -6.85
N ASP A 199 22.40 4.18 -5.54
CA ASP A 199 22.53 5.21 -4.49
C ASP A 199 21.43 6.29 -4.52
N ILE A 200 20.21 5.90 -4.97
CA ILE A 200 19.07 6.82 -5.01
C ILE A 200 18.46 6.95 -3.62
N ASN A 201 18.29 8.20 -3.19
CA ASN A 201 17.66 8.51 -1.91
C ASN A 201 16.23 7.98 -1.82
N PHE A 202 15.82 7.59 -0.61
CA PHE A 202 14.46 7.12 -0.31
C PHE A 202 14.06 5.84 -1.06
N ALA A 203 15.00 4.96 -1.40
CA ALA A 203 14.75 3.73 -2.15
C ALA A 203 13.62 2.89 -1.54
N LEU A 204 13.54 2.80 -0.20
CA LEU A 204 12.48 2.06 0.49
C LEU A 204 11.10 2.71 0.31
N LEU A 205 11.01 4.04 0.31
CA LEU A 205 9.76 4.76 0.07
C LEU A 205 9.24 4.49 -1.35
N TRP A 206 10.12 4.53 -2.34
CA TRP A 206 9.79 4.21 -3.73
C TRP A 206 9.37 2.75 -3.90
N GLY A 207 10.06 1.82 -3.24
CA GLY A 207 9.70 0.41 -3.24
C GLY A 207 8.35 0.14 -2.57
N ALA A 208 8.06 0.81 -1.46
CA ALA A 208 6.76 0.72 -0.81
C ALA A 208 5.65 1.31 -1.70
N LEU A 209 5.90 2.45 -2.34
CA LEU A 209 4.98 3.03 -3.31
C LEU A 209 4.70 2.05 -4.45
N ALA A 210 5.75 1.44 -5.01
CA ALA A 210 5.61 0.44 -6.07
C ALA A 210 4.82 -0.80 -5.62
N PHE A 211 5.02 -1.27 -4.39
CA PHE A 211 4.22 -2.33 -3.79
C PHE A 211 2.73 -1.97 -3.78
N PHE A 212 2.37 -0.80 -3.25
CA PHE A 212 0.97 -0.37 -3.18
C PHE A 212 0.36 -0.10 -4.56
N MET A 213 1.11 0.55 -5.46
CA MET A 213 0.63 0.82 -6.83
C MET A 213 0.44 -0.46 -7.64
N ASN A 214 1.33 -1.46 -7.46
CA ASN A 214 1.18 -2.75 -8.11
C ASN A 214 0.01 -3.56 -7.53
N PHE A 215 -0.32 -3.35 -6.26
CA PHE A 215 -1.43 -4.04 -5.61
C PHE A 215 -2.79 -3.62 -6.18
N VAL A 216 -2.98 -2.33 -6.47
CA VAL A 216 -4.22 -1.82 -7.05
C VAL A 216 -4.22 -2.01 -8.57
N PRO A 217 -5.13 -2.86 -9.12
CA PRO A 217 -5.21 -3.06 -10.57
C PRO A 217 -5.50 -1.74 -11.29
N TYR A 218 -4.89 -1.53 -12.45
CA TYR A 218 -5.10 -0.42 -13.36
C TYR A 218 -4.54 0.96 -12.96
N ILE A 219 -4.18 1.24 -11.71
CA ILE A 219 -3.60 2.55 -11.37
C ILE A 219 -2.22 2.69 -12.02
N GLY A 220 -1.41 1.62 -12.04
CA GLY A 220 -0.10 1.63 -12.71
C GLY A 220 -0.18 1.94 -14.21
N SER A 221 -1.23 1.49 -14.91
CA SER A 221 -1.42 1.75 -16.35
C SER A 221 -2.03 3.12 -16.66
N ILE A 222 -2.56 3.84 -15.68
CA ILE A 222 -3.12 5.19 -15.85
C ILE A 222 -2.04 6.24 -15.61
N ILE A 223 -1.01 5.91 -14.81
CA ILE A 223 0.08 6.84 -14.44
C ILE A 223 1.31 6.66 -15.36
N ALA A 224 1.44 5.50 -16.00
CA ALA A 224 2.49 5.23 -17.00
C ALA A 224 2.11 5.77 -18.38
#